data_135c8b0b227c5642ad4cc5e83c4dc04d
#
_entry.id   135c8b0b227c5642ad4cc5e83c4dc04d
#
_cell.length_a   1.000
_cell.length_b   1.000
_cell.length_c   1.000
_cell.angle_alpha   90.00
_cell.angle_beta   90.00
_cell.angle_gamma   90.00
#
_symmetry.space_group_name_H-M   'P 1'
#
loop_
_entity.id
_entity.type
_entity.pdbx_description
1 polymer ?
#
loop_
_entity_poly.entity_id
_entity_poly.type
_entity_poly.pdbx_seq_one_letter_code
_entity_poly.pdbx_strand_id
1 'polypeptide(L)'
;MKNILFVTPTTTFDNGAEISIFYLMKYLVSQGYNVFSVCQEIPEPQQDEHRKHYDEVGINAIYLPAAKWWWEDAPGGQPGSKAHRVESYRRNIKEIGGVIEEYSIDLVISNTVNVFQGAVAAKVAGVPHYWLIHEFPEKEFAYYLDK
;
A
#
# COMPACT_ATOMS: atom_id res chain seq x y z
N MET A 1 15.81 5.60 -15.80
CA MET A 1 15.42 4.53 -14.88
C MET A 1 14.03 4.84 -14.36
N LYS A 2 13.14 3.86 -14.35
CA LYS A 2 11.77 4.08 -13.89
C LYS A 2 11.63 3.94 -12.38
N ASN A 3 10.79 4.80 -11.81
CA ASN A 3 10.46 4.80 -10.38
C ASN A 3 9.07 4.19 -10.19
N ILE A 4 9.01 3.10 -9.45
CA ILE A 4 7.78 2.34 -9.24
C ILE A 4 7.40 2.41 -7.77
N LEU A 5 6.15 2.79 -7.50
CA LEU A 5 5.61 2.85 -6.15
C LEU A 5 4.60 1.74 -5.94
N PHE A 6 4.82 0.92 -4.92
CA PHE A 6 3.86 -0.06 -4.45
C PHE A 6 3.10 0.48 -3.25
N VAL A 7 1.81 0.20 -3.17
CA VAL A 7 0.97 0.53 -2.01
C VAL A 7 0.47 -0.78 -1.45
N THR A 8 0.83 -1.09 -0.19
CA THR A 8 0.52 -2.36 0.44
C THR A 8 -0.42 -2.18 1.64
N PRO A 9 -1.30 -3.16 1.93
CA PRO A 9 -2.30 -3.01 3.00
C PRO A 9 -1.76 -3.27 4.40
N THR A 10 -0.69 -4.06 4.51
CA THR A 10 -0.12 -4.46 5.79
C THR A 10 1.39 -4.40 5.77
N THR A 11 2.00 -4.41 6.94
CA THR A 11 3.45 -4.34 7.09
C THR A 11 3.93 -5.62 7.77
N THR A 12 3.72 -6.74 7.08
CA THR A 12 4.02 -8.08 7.60
C THR A 12 4.66 -8.95 6.52
N PHE A 13 5.16 -10.14 6.93
CA PHE A 13 5.69 -11.16 6.03
C PHE A 13 4.95 -12.49 6.19
N ASP A 14 3.78 -12.48 6.83
CA ASP A 14 3.08 -13.70 7.23
C ASP A 14 1.90 -14.08 6.33
N ASN A 15 1.58 -13.29 5.31
CA ASN A 15 0.52 -13.64 4.37
C ASN A 15 1.05 -13.73 2.94
N GLY A 16 0.36 -14.53 2.12
CA GLY A 16 0.81 -14.82 0.77
C GLY A 16 0.92 -13.60 -0.14
N ALA A 17 0.00 -12.65 0.01
CA ALA A 17 0.00 -11.43 -0.80
C ALA A 17 1.24 -10.57 -0.51
N GLU A 18 1.58 -10.40 0.77
CA GLU A 18 2.77 -9.62 1.17
C GLU A 18 4.06 -10.29 0.74
N ILE A 19 4.16 -11.61 0.89
CA ILE A 19 5.33 -12.39 0.47
C ILE A 19 5.51 -12.29 -1.05
N SER A 20 4.45 -12.48 -1.81
CA SER A 20 4.49 -12.41 -3.28
C SER A 20 4.93 -11.03 -3.77
N ILE A 21 4.39 -9.97 -3.17
CA ILE A 21 4.73 -8.61 -3.59
C ILE A 21 6.18 -8.27 -3.24
N PHE A 22 6.67 -8.76 -2.10
CA PHE A 22 8.07 -8.57 -1.71
C PHE A 22 9.02 -9.16 -2.75
N TYR A 23 8.77 -10.37 -3.20
CA TYR A 23 9.60 -11.00 -4.23
C TYR A 23 9.50 -10.30 -5.58
N LEU A 24 8.32 -9.79 -5.94
CA LEU A 24 8.16 -8.99 -7.16
C LEU A 24 8.98 -7.71 -7.07
N MET A 25 8.91 -7.00 -5.96
CA MET A 25 9.69 -5.77 -5.74
C MET A 25 11.20 -6.05 -5.80
N LYS A 26 11.63 -7.11 -5.15
CA LYS A 26 13.02 -7.55 -5.16
C LYS A 26 13.51 -7.84 -6.59
N TYR A 27 12.68 -8.52 -7.37
CA TYR A 27 12.98 -8.81 -8.78
C TYR A 27 13.14 -7.51 -9.58
N LEU A 28 12.22 -6.56 -9.41
CA LEU A 28 12.28 -5.27 -10.11
C LEU A 28 13.54 -4.48 -9.75
N VAL A 29 13.94 -4.50 -8.49
CA VAL A 29 15.21 -3.88 -8.07
C VAL A 29 16.36 -4.52 -8.83
N SER A 30 16.37 -5.84 -8.96
CA SER A 30 17.44 -6.57 -9.69
C SER A 30 17.46 -6.21 -11.18
N GLN A 31 16.35 -5.75 -11.74
CA GLN A 31 16.25 -5.32 -13.14
C GLN A 31 16.58 -3.83 -13.35
N GLY A 32 16.99 -3.13 -12.31
CA GLY A 32 17.43 -1.74 -12.39
C GLY A 32 16.34 -0.69 -12.15
N TYR A 33 15.16 -1.08 -11.68
CA TYR A 33 14.13 -0.12 -11.32
C TYR A 33 14.35 0.43 -9.91
N ASN A 34 13.96 1.68 -9.69
CA ASN A 34 13.87 2.24 -8.35
C ASN A 34 12.52 1.86 -7.77
N VAL A 35 12.51 1.09 -6.70
CA VAL A 35 11.29 0.59 -6.09
C VAL A 35 11.06 1.23 -4.73
N PHE A 36 9.86 1.77 -4.56
CA PHE A 36 9.37 2.39 -3.32
C PHE A 36 8.13 1.62 -2.87
N SER A 37 7.93 1.49 -1.57
CA SER A 37 6.75 0.84 -1.02
C SER A 37 6.14 1.67 0.10
N VAL A 38 4.90 2.08 -0.06
CA VAL A 38 4.12 2.69 1.01
C VAL A 38 3.55 1.57 1.86
N CYS A 39 3.91 1.57 3.12
CA CYS A 39 3.53 0.58 4.12
C CYS A 39 2.80 1.27 5.26
N GLN A 40 1.98 0.52 5.99
CA GLN A 40 1.36 1.05 7.21
C GLN A 40 2.40 1.17 8.31
N GLU A 41 2.32 2.23 9.10
CA GLU A 41 3.08 2.33 10.34
C GLU A 41 2.69 1.22 11.30
N ILE A 42 3.68 0.62 11.94
CA ILE A 42 3.51 -0.40 12.98
C ILE A 42 4.41 -0.06 14.16
N PRO A 43 4.15 -0.65 15.35
CA PRO A 43 4.99 -0.37 16.52
C PRO A 43 6.45 -0.81 16.34
N GLU A 44 7.36 -0.09 16.97
CA GLU A 44 8.74 -0.51 17.09
C GLU A 44 8.86 -1.63 18.15
N PRO A 45 9.79 -2.58 18.04
CA PRO A 45 10.86 -2.67 17.02
C PRO A 45 10.46 -3.32 15.70
N GLN A 46 9.22 -3.73 15.52
CA GLN A 46 8.77 -4.46 14.34
C GLN A 46 8.93 -3.64 13.05
N GLN A 47 8.66 -2.34 13.11
CA GLN A 47 8.82 -1.48 11.95
C GLN A 47 10.27 -1.38 11.51
N ASP A 48 11.19 -1.30 12.45
CA ASP A 48 12.63 -1.26 12.16
C ASP A 48 13.09 -2.57 11.53
N GLU A 49 12.60 -3.71 12.00
CA GLU A 49 12.89 -5.02 11.39
C GLU A 49 12.38 -5.11 9.96
N HIS A 50 11.16 -4.64 9.72
CA HIS A 50 10.58 -4.60 8.39
C HIS A 50 11.42 -3.72 7.46
N ARG A 51 11.83 -2.55 7.93
CA ARG A 51 12.67 -1.63 7.17
C ARG A 51 14.00 -2.28 6.78
N LYS A 52 14.62 -3.00 7.71
CA LYS A 52 15.88 -3.70 7.46
C LYS A 52 15.75 -4.75 6.34
N HIS A 53 14.66 -5.53 6.35
CA HIS A 53 14.39 -6.50 5.30
C HIS A 53 14.28 -5.84 3.93
N TYR A 54 13.60 -4.70 3.86
CA TYR A 54 13.42 -3.96 2.61
C TYR A 54 14.73 -3.32 2.16
N ASP A 55 15.46 -2.69 3.08
CA ASP A 55 16.74 -2.04 2.78
C ASP A 55 17.78 -3.04 2.23
N GLU A 56 17.82 -4.24 2.78
CA GLU A 56 18.77 -5.28 2.36
C GLU A 56 18.64 -5.65 0.89
N VAL A 57 17.46 -5.52 0.32
CA VAL A 57 17.20 -5.85 -1.09
C VAL A 57 17.02 -4.60 -1.96
N GLY A 58 17.24 -3.41 -1.41
CA GLY A 58 17.19 -2.16 -2.17
C GLY A 58 15.80 -1.58 -2.38
N ILE A 59 14.82 -1.97 -1.57
CA ILE A 59 13.46 -1.41 -1.62
C ILE A 59 13.38 -0.24 -0.62
N ASN A 60 12.86 0.89 -1.08
CA ASN A 60 12.68 2.08 -0.24
C ASN A 60 11.32 2.04 0.43
N ALA A 61 11.27 1.68 1.72
CA ALA A 61 10.03 1.62 2.48
C ALA A 61 9.65 3.01 3.02
N ILE A 62 8.38 3.38 2.84
CA ILE A 62 7.82 4.64 3.33
C ILE A 62 6.62 4.29 4.19
N TYR A 63 6.66 4.66 5.47
CA TYR A 63 5.62 4.30 6.43
C TYR A 63 4.63 5.44 6.62
N LEU A 64 3.35 5.16 6.38
CA LEU A 64 2.26 6.11 6.52
C LEU A 64 1.19 5.56 7.46
N PRO A 65 0.39 6.43 8.11
CA PRO A 65 -0.72 5.98 8.94
C PRO A 65 -1.68 5.07 8.17
N ALA A 66 -2.20 4.06 8.84
CA ALA A 66 -3.09 3.07 8.22
C ALA A 66 -4.40 3.68 7.74
N ALA A 67 -4.86 3.27 6.57
CA ALA A 67 -6.12 3.74 5.98
C ALA A 67 -6.68 2.70 5.02
N LYS A 68 -7.02 1.52 5.53
CA LYS A 68 -7.59 0.44 4.71
C LYS A 68 -9.05 0.70 4.35
N TRP A 69 -9.46 0.21 3.21
CA TRP A 69 -10.83 0.31 2.72
C TRP A 69 -11.68 -0.87 3.19
N TRP A 70 -11.81 -1.03 4.50
CA TRP A 70 -12.65 -2.04 5.14
C TRP A 70 -13.69 -1.38 6.04
N TRP A 71 -14.78 -2.10 6.29
CA TRP A 71 -15.71 -1.71 7.34
C TRP A 71 -15.08 -2.00 8.70
N GLU A 72 -15.56 -1.30 9.72
CA GLU A 72 -15.01 -1.38 11.07
C GLU A 72 -15.15 -2.77 11.72
N ASP A 73 -16.15 -3.55 11.32
CA ASP A 73 -16.40 -4.89 11.84
C ASP A 73 -15.59 -5.98 11.13
N ALA A 74 -14.91 -5.66 10.04
CA ALA A 74 -14.03 -6.61 9.36
C ALA A 74 -12.70 -6.72 10.11
N PRO A 75 -12.10 -7.91 10.22
CA PRO A 75 -10.78 -8.05 10.81
C PRO A 75 -9.76 -7.14 10.13
N GLY A 76 -9.06 -6.32 10.92
CA GLY A 76 -8.12 -5.33 10.41
C GLY A 76 -8.78 -4.14 9.73
N GLY A 77 -10.09 -3.96 9.92
CA GLY A 77 -10.84 -2.83 9.38
C GLY A 77 -10.49 -1.51 10.03
N GLN A 78 -10.89 -0.42 9.41
CA GLN A 78 -10.68 0.93 9.91
C GLN A 78 -11.75 1.26 10.95
N PRO A 79 -11.38 1.58 12.20
CA PRO A 79 -12.36 1.91 13.24
C PRO A 79 -12.96 3.31 13.06
N GLY A 80 -14.05 3.57 13.76
CA GLY A 80 -14.70 4.87 13.79
C GLY A 80 -15.89 4.98 12.86
N SER A 81 -16.45 6.18 12.76
CA SER A 81 -17.58 6.47 11.87
C SER A 81 -17.14 6.52 10.41
N LYS A 82 -18.13 6.46 9.50
CA LYS A 82 -17.86 6.62 8.07
C LYS A 82 -17.17 7.96 7.77
N ALA A 83 -17.58 9.03 8.45
CA ALA A 83 -16.95 10.34 8.29
C ALA A 83 -15.48 10.31 8.69
N HIS A 84 -15.16 9.63 9.79
CA HIS A 84 -13.78 9.46 10.25
C HIS A 84 -12.97 8.64 9.23
N ARG A 85 -13.55 7.56 8.70
CA ARG A 85 -12.88 6.74 7.68
C ARG A 85 -12.59 7.54 6.41
N VAL A 86 -13.55 8.33 5.96
CA VAL A 86 -13.39 9.20 4.77
C VAL A 86 -12.25 10.19 4.97
N GLU A 87 -12.14 10.80 6.14
CA GLU A 87 -11.01 11.71 6.44
C GLU A 87 -9.68 10.98 6.42
N SER A 88 -9.63 9.75 6.93
CA SER A 88 -8.42 8.92 6.87
C SER A 88 -8.04 8.60 5.42
N TYR A 89 -9.02 8.30 4.56
CA TYR A 89 -8.78 8.05 3.13
C TYR A 89 -8.23 9.29 2.44
N ARG A 90 -8.83 10.45 2.68
CA ARG A 90 -8.38 11.72 2.09
C ARG A 90 -6.95 12.06 2.50
N ARG A 91 -6.65 11.91 3.78
CA ARG A 91 -5.31 12.13 4.30
C ARG A 91 -4.31 11.21 3.63
N ASN A 92 -4.61 9.92 3.55
CA ASN A 92 -3.73 8.92 2.95
C ASN A 92 -3.52 9.16 1.46
N ILE A 93 -4.56 9.51 0.72
CA ILE A 93 -4.47 9.88 -0.69
C ILE A 93 -3.51 11.05 -0.87
N LYS A 94 -3.62 12.05 -0.04
CA LYS A 94 -2.76 13.24 -0.09
C LYS A 94 -1.31 12.90 0.23
N GLU A 95 -1.08 12.05 1.22
CA GLU A 95 0.25 11.59 1.61
C GLU A 95 0.90 10.78 0.48
N ILE A 96 0.15 9.88 -0.14
CA ILE A 96 0.63 9.09 -1.29
C ILE A 96 0.92 10.02 -2.48
N GLY A 97 0.07 11.01 -2.72
CA GLY A 97 0.30 12.02 -3.75
C GLY A 97 1.60 12.77 -3.55
N GLY A 98 1.92 13.10 -2.29
CA GLY A 98 3.19 13.72 -1.92
C GLY A 98 4.39 12.83 -2.24
N VAL A 99 4.27 11.53 -1.99
CA VAL A 99 5.31 10.55 -2.31
C VAL A 99 5.52 10.47 -3.83
N ILE A 100 4.43 10.41 -4.60
CA ILE A 100 4.49 10.38 -6.06
C ILE A 100 5.26 11.58 -6.61
N GLU A 101 4.98 12.75 -6.08
CA GLU A 101 5.64 13.98 -6.50
C GLU A 101 7.11 14.03 -6.06
N GLU A 102 7.37 13.74 -4.78
CA GLU A 102 8.72 13.82 -4.20
C GLU A 102 9.71 12.92 -4.91
N TYR A 103 9.31 11.71 -5.25
CA TYR A 103 10.19 10.71 -5.87
C TYR A 103 10.00 10.56 -7.37
N SER A 104 9.21 11.43 -7.99
CA SER A 104 8.95 11.39 -9.44
C SER A 104 8.51 9.99 -9.91
N ILE A 105 7.50 9.45 -9.27
CA ILE A 105 7.00 8.10 -9.52
C ILE A 105 6.41 8.01 -10.93
N ASP A 106 6.78 6.97 -11.67
CA ASP A 106 6.32 6.72 -13.04
C ASP A 106 5.17 5.72 -13.12
N LEU A 107 5.03 4.86 -12.13
CA LEU A 107 4.00 3.81 -12.08
C LEU A 107 3.63 3.52 -10.63
N VAL A 108 2.34 3.40 -10.36
CA VAL A 108 1.83 3.00 -9.03
C VAL A 108 1.16 1.63 -9.14
N ILE A 109 1.49 0.73 -8.23
CA ILE A 109 0.90 -0.60 -8.15
C ILE A 109 0.31 -0.79 -6.75
N SER A 110 -1.01 -1.00 -6.66
CA SER A 110 -1.68 -1.29 -5.40
C SER A 110 -1.83 -2.80 -5.22
N ASN A 111 -1.48 -3.29 -4.04
CA ASN A 111 -1.54 -4.70 -3.69
C ASN A 111 -2.78 -4.96 -2.83
N THR A 112 -3.62 -5.86 -3.28
CA THR A 112 -4.91 -6.28 -2.74
C THR A 112 -6.04 -5.24 -2.92
N VAL A 113 -7.26 -5.68 -2.63
CA VAL A 113 -8.48 -4.92 -2.94
C VAL A 113 -8.73 -3.76 -1.98
N ASN A 114 -8.19 -3.79 -0.77
CA ASN A 114 -8.52 -2.82 0.29
C ASN A 114 -7.60 -1.60 0.36
N VAL A 115 -6.83 -1.32 -0.67
CA VAL A 115 -5.95 -0.14 -0.74
C VAL A 115 -6.22 0.66 -2.03
N PHE A 116 -7.36 1.33 -2.08
CA PHE A 116 -7.76 2.10 -3.25
C PHE A 116 -7.07 3.47 -3.36
N GLN A 117 -6.47 3.93 -2.27
CA GLN A 117 -5.91 5.29 -2.19
C GLN A 117 -4.78 5.53 -3.20
N GLY A 118 -4.00 4.48 -3.49
CA GLY A 118 -2.96 4.57 -4.50
C GLY A 118 -3.52 4.82 -5.91
N ALA A 119 -4.66 4.21 -6.22
CA ALA A 119 -5.33 4.41 -7.51
C ALA A 119 -5.79 5.86 -7.68
N VAL A 120 -6.41 6.43 -6.63
CA VAL A 120 -6.88 7.81 -6.64
C VAL A 120 -5.70 8.78 -6.74
N ALA A 121 -4.67 8.59 -5.92
CA ALA A 121 -3.50 9.46 -5.93
C ALA A 121 -2.78 9.42 -7.29
N ALA A 122 -2.66 8.25 -7.90
CA ALA A 122 -2.05 8.09 -9.21
C ALA A 122 -2.87 8.82 -10.29
N LYS A 123 -4.21 8.70 -10.25
CA LYS A 123 -5.09 9.38 -11.19
C LYS A 123 -4.95 10.89 -11.10
N VAL A 124 -4.93 11.44 -9.89
CA VAL A 124 -4.77 12.88 -9.67
C VAL A 124 -3.41 13.35 -10.20
N ALA A 125 -2.36 12.57 -10.00
CA ALA A 125 -1.02 12.91 -10.47
C ALA A 125 -0.79 12.65 -11.95
N GLY A 126 -1.71 11.99 -12.64
CA GLY A 126 -1.55 11.63 -14.05
C GLY A 126 -0.57 10.48 -14.30
N VAL A 127 -0.40 9.59 -13.31
CA VAL A 127 0.52 8.46 -13.36
C VAL A 127 -0.26 7.16 -13.58
N PRO A 128 0.22 6.24 -14.45
CA PRO A 128 -0.42 4.94 -14.63
C PRO A 128 -0.53 4.15 -13.32
N HIS A 129 -1.59 3.38 -13.18
CA HIS A 129 -1.84 2.56 -12.00
C HIS A 129 -2.27 1.15 -12.39
N TYR A 130 -1.70 0.14 -11.71
CA TYR A 130 -2.14 -1.26 -11.78
C TYR A 130 -2.59 -1.72 -10.39
N TRP A 131 -3.63 -2.53 -10.37
CA TRP A 131 -4.21 -3.04 -9.13
C TRP A 131 -4.14 -4.56 -9.11
N LEU A 132 -3.35 -5.11 -8.19
CA LEU A 132 -3.20 -6.55 -8.01
C LEU A 132 -4.25 -7.03 -7.01
N ILE A 133 -5.29 -7.70 -7.50
CA ILE A 133 -6.40 -8.17 -6.67
C ILE A 133 -6.24 -9.67 -6.47
N HIS A 134 -6.13 -10.09 -5.20
CA HIS A 134 -5.92 -11.48 -4.81
C HIS A 134 -7.18 -12.13 -4.26
N GLU A 135 -8.18 -11.33 -3.84
CA GLU A 135 -9.37 -11.81 -3.17
C GLU A 135 -10.62 -11.02 -3.56
N PHE A 136 -11.77 -11.62 -3.29
CA PHE A 136 -13.08 -10.99 -3.45
C PHE A 136 -13.75 -10.92 -2.08
N PRO A 137 -13.58 -9.85 -1.29
CA PRO A 137 -13.95 -9.83 0.12
C PRO A 137 -15.42 -10.10 0.40
N GLU A 138 -16.33 -9.59 -0.41
CA GLU A 138 -17.77 -9.84 -0.22
C GLU A 138 -18.16 -11.29 -0.51
N LYS A 139 -17.52 -11.91 -1.50
CA LYS A 139 -17.80 -13.27 -1.92
C LYS A 139 -17.13 -14.33 -1.06
N GLU A 140 -15.85 -14.11 -0.72
CA GLU A 140 -15.05 -15.11 -0.01
C GLU A 140 -15.12 -14.98 1.51
N PHE A 141 -15.22 -13.76 2.02
CA PHE A 141 -15.08 -13.47 3.45
C PHE A 141 -16.31 -12.77 4.05
N ALA A 142 -17.31 -12.43 3.25
CA ALA A 142 -18.49 -11.66 3.66
C ALA A 142 -18.14 -10.28 4.27
N TYR A 143 -17.02 -9.72 3.90
CA TYR A 143 -16.62 -8.36 4.30
C TYR A 143 -17.14 -7.36 3.28
N TYR A 144 -17.60 -6.21 3.75
CA TYR A 144 -18.16 -5.18 2.90
C TYR A 144 -17.26 -3.96 2.85
N LEU A 145 -17.03 -3.46 1.64
CA LEU A 145 -16.24 -2.26 1.42
C LEU A 145 -17.10 -1.01 1.57
N ASP A 146 -16.51 0.07 2.05
CA ASP A 146 -17.17 1.39 2.06
C ASP A 146 -17.39 1.86 0.62
N LYS A 147 -18.58 2.37 0.33
CA LYS A 147 -18.95 2.87 -1.00
C LYS A 147 -18.92 4.37 -1.07
#